data_19ad7d79437ced5e26057a273f4a9f80
#
_entry.id   19ad7d79437ced5e26057a273f4a9f80
#
_cell.length_a   1.000
_cell.length_b   1.000
_cell.length_c   1.000
_cell.angle_alpha   90.00
_cell.angle_beta   90.00
_cell.angle_gamma   90.00
#
_symmetry.space_group_name_H-M   'P 1'
#
loop_
_entity.id
_entity.type
_entity.pdbx_description
1 polymer ?
#
loop_
_entity_poly.entity_id
_entity_poly.type
_entity_poly.pdbx_seq_one_letter_code
_entity_poly.pdbx_strand_id
1 'polypeptide(L)'
;NPATEEIIGSVPMGTPEDVDRAVAAARQAFPSWSTTSVDVRAKYLRDIGAALTARYDELVDTISAEVGSPKAFAQMVQAGLAVGDWNTYADQIEAFEWEKELGNSLVVREPIGVVAAITPWNYPLYLLVCKVAPALAAGCTVVLKPSEVTPFNAFLLTEVLDEVGLPAGVFNLVTGTGPEVGG
;
A
#
# COMPACT_ATOMS: atom_id res chain seq x y z
N ASN A 1 -4.06 22.31 -1.79
CA ASN A 1 -2.63 22.62 -1.99
C ASN A 1 -2.19 23.63 -0.91
N PRO A 2 -1.28 23.27 0.03
CA PRO A 2 -0.88 24.16 1.13
C PRO A 2 -0.04 25.36 0.67
N ALA A 3 0.54 25.33 -0.54
CA ALA A 3 1.33 26.44 -1.07
C ALA A 3 0.48 27.51 -1.77
N THR A 4 -0.68 27.13 -2.35
CA THR A 4 -1.57 28.05 -3.08
C THR A 4 -2.89 28.26 -2.37
N GLU A 5 -3.20 27.47 -1.33
CA GLU A 5 -4.50 27.45 -0.62
C GLU A 5 -5.71 27.10 -1.52
N GLU A 6 -5.43 26.56 -2.71
CA GLU A 6 -6.48 26.14 -3.65
C GLU A 6 -6.94 24.72 -3.36
N ILE A 7 -8.21 24.46 -3.54
CA ILE A 7 -8.78 23.10 -3.48
C ILE A 7 -8.34 22.35 -4.74
N ILE A 8 -7.64 21.22 -4.56
CA ILE A 8 -7.15 20.38 -5.66
C ILE A 8 -8.09 19.21 -5.98
N GLY A 9 -9.03 18.91 -5.10
CA GLY A 9 -10.02 17.87 -5.29
C GLY A 9 -10.79 17.57 -4.02
N SER A 10 -11.65 16.56 -4.09
CA SER A 10 -12.41 16.02 -2.95
C SER A 10 -12.43 14.51 -3.00
N VAL A 11 -12.49 13.89 -1.83
CA VAL A 11 -12.63 12.44 -1.68
C VAL A 11 -13.85 12.12 -0.84
N PRO A 12 -14.50 10.96 -1.03
CA PRO A 12 -15.61 10.57 -0.19
C PRO A 12 -15.15 10.38 1.26
N MET A 13 -16.02 10.73 2.22
CA MET A 13 -15.84 10.41 3.62
C MET A 13 -16.37 9.00 3.87
N GLY A 14 -15.52 8.08 4.27
CA GLY A 14 -15.93 6.75 4.66
C GLY A 14 -16.62 6.71 6.02
N THR A 15 -17.35 5.65 6.26
CA THR A 15 -18.09 5.37 7.49
C THR A 15 -17.56 4.11 8.17
N PRO A 16 -17.93 3.82 9.43
CA PRO A 16 -17.60 2.53 10.07
C PRO A 16 -18.08 1.32 9.26
N GLU A 17 -19.23 1.43 8.58
CA GLU A 17 -19.76 0.36 7.73
C GLU A 17 -18.88 0.13 6.49
N ASP A 18 -18.19 1.16 5.98
CA ASP A 18 -17.19 1.02 4.92
C ASP A 18 -15.98 0.23 5.43
N VAL A 19 -15.54 0.49 6.65
CA VAL A 19 -14.46 -0.28 7.30
C VAL A 19 -14.86 -1.75 7.43
N ASP A 20 -16.07 -2.03 7.93
CA ASP A 20 -16.58 -3.39 8.07
C ASP A 20 -16.59 -4.12 6.72
N ARG A 21 -17.05 -3.47 5.64
CA ARG A 21 -17.04 -4.04 4.29
C ARG A 21 -15.62 -4.30 3.79
N ALA A 22 -14.69 -3.37 4.01
CA ALA A 22 -13.29 -3.53 3.61
C ALA A 22 -12.62 -4.68 4.36
N VAL A 23 -12.84 -4.80 5.67
CA VAL A 23 -12.33 -5.91 6.49
C VAL A 23 -12.95 -7.24 6.06
N ALA A 24 -14.26 -7.27 5.77
CA ALA A 24 -14.93 -8.48 5.29
C ALA A 24 -14.34 -8.94 3.95
N ALA A 25 -14.14 -8.03 3.00
CA ALA A 25 -13.51 -8.32 1.71
C ALA A 25 -12.07 -8.82 1.88
N ALA A 26 -11.28 -8.17 2.74
CA ALA A 26 -9.91 -8.59 3.05
C ALA A 26 -9.86 -10.00 3.67
N ARG A 27 -10.77 -10.31 4.61
CA ARG A 27 -10.88 -11.65 5.21
C ARG A 27 -11.29 -12.71 4.19
N GLN A 28 -12.19 -12.38 3.27
CA GLN A 28 -12.61 -13.29 2.22
C GLN A 28 -11.49 -13.60 1.22
N ALA A 29 -10.65 -12.63 0.89
CA ALA A 29 -9.52 -12.79 -0.02
C ALA A 29 -8.32 -13.50 0.63
N PHE A 30 -8.16 -13.40 1.95
CA PHE A 30 -6.98 -13.88 2.68
C PHE A 30 -6.66 -15.37 2.43
N PRO A 31 -7.59 -16.33 2.50
CA PRO A 31 -7.25 -17.75 2.31
C PRO A 31 -6.58 -18.06 0.97
N SER A 32 -7.03 -17.42 -0.10
CA SER A 32 -6.43 -17.61 -1.43
C SER A 32 -5.10 -16.87 -1.58
N TRP A 33 -5.02 -15.63 -1.09
CA TRP A 33 -3.81 -14.83 -1.17
C TRP A 33 -2.68 -15.39 -0.31
N SER A 34 -2.96 -15.82 0.91
CA SER A 34 -1.97 -16.37 1.85
C SER A 34 -1.28 -17.64 1.36
N THR A 35 -1.92 -18.38 0.46
CA THR A 35 -1.38 -19.61 -0.14
C THR A 35 -0.70 -19.40 -1.50
N THR A 36 -0.70 -18.17 -2.03
CA THR A 36 0.07 -17.86 -3.25
C THR A 36 1.56 -18.07 -3.02
N SER A 37 2.25 -18.60 -4.05
CA SER A 37 3.69 -18.81 -3.96
C SER A 37 4.45 -17.47 -3.82
N VAL A 38 5.64 -17.54 -3.27
CA VAL A 38 6.56 -16.40 -3.15
C VAL A 38 6.80 -15.74 -4.50
N ASP A 39 7.05 -16.54 -5.55
CA ASP A 39 7.32 -16.05 -6.91
C ASP A 39 6.14 -15.24 -7.47
N VAL A 40 4.92 -15.70 -7.23
CA VAL A 40 3.70 -14.98 -7.67
C VAL A 40 3.58 -13.64 -6.93
N ARG A 41 3.79 -13.61 -5.62
CA ARG A 41 3.75 -12.37 -4.86
C ARG A 41 4.87 -11.42 -5.27
N ALA A 42 6.10 -11.92 -5.45
CA ALA A 42 7.24 -11.14 -5.93
C ALA A 42 6.96 -10.52 -7.30
N LYS A 43 6.34 -11.30 -8.21
CA LYS A 43 5.92 -10.79 -9.52
C LYS A 43 4.94 -9.64 -9.39
N TYR A 44 3.89 -9.76 -8.56
CA TYR A 44 2.95 -8.64 -8.32
C TYR A 44 3.67 -7.38 -7.81
N LEU A 45 4.59 -7.53 -6.86
CA LEU A 45 5.34 -6.39 -6.33
C LEU A 45 6.16 -5.69 -7.43
N ARG A 46 6.82 -6.45 -8.31
CA ARG A 46 7.58 -5.90 -9.45
C ARG A 46 6.66 -5.23 -10.47
N ASP A 47 5.52 -5.84 -10.80
CA ASP A 47 4.54 -5.27 -11.72
C ASP A 47 3.99 -3.93 -11.19
N ILE A 48 3.70 -3.85 -9.88
CA ILE A 48 3.27 -2.61 -9.22
C ILE A 48 4.38 -1.55 -9.29
N GLY A 49 5.62 -1.90 -8.96
CA GLY A 49 6.76 -0.98 -9.07
C GLY A 49 6.96 -0.44 -10.48
N ALA A 50 6.80 -1.29 -11.50
CA ALA A 50 6.88 -0.90 -12.91
C ALA A 50 5.73 0.02 -13.32
N ALA A 51 4.49 -0.28 -12.90
CA ALA A 51 3.33 0.55 -13.21
C ALA A 51 3.40 1.93 -12.52
N LEU A 52 3.85 1.99 -11.26
CA LEU A 52 4.12 3.26 -10.57
C LEU A 52 5.24 4.05 -11.26
N THR A 53 6.27 3.37 -11.77
CA THR A 53 7.33 4.02 -12.54
C THR A 53 6.79 4.65 -13.82
N ALA A 54 5.86 3.99 -14.50
CA ALA A 54 5.22 4.53 -15.70
C ALA A 54 4.37 5.78 -15.43
N ARG A 55 3.87 5.94 -14.19
CA ARG A 55 3.09 7.10 -13.73
C ARG A 55 3.92 8.06 -12.84
N TYR A 56 5.25 8.03 -12.95
CA TYR A 56 6.15 8.70 -12.02
C TYR A 56 5.92 10.21 -11.92
N ASP A 57 5.77 10.90 -13.05
CA ASP A 57 5.53 12.35 -13.07
C ASP A 57 4.20 12.72 -12.40
N GLU A 58 3.15 11.92 -12.60
CA GLU A 58 1.86 12.09 -11.95
C GLU A 58 1.96 11.92 -10.43
N LEU A 59 2.73 10.94 -9.96
CA LEU A 59 3.01 10.75 -8.53
C LEU A 59 3.71 11.97 -7.94
N VAL A 60 4.74 12.47 -8.62
CA VAL A 60 5.50 13.67 -8.19
C VAL A 60 4.59 14.90 -8.12
N ASP A 61 3.76 15.12 -9.12
CA ASP A 61 2.85 16.24 -9.18
C ASP A 61 1.77 16.16 -8.09
N THR A 62 1.23 14.97 -7.84
CA THR A 62 0.25 14.72 -6.78
C THR A 62 0.86 14.97 -5.41
N ILE A 63 2.04 14.42 -5.11
CA ILE A 63 2.75 14.65 -3.85
C ILE A 63 3.02 16.15 -3.66
N SER A 64 3.51 16.82 -4.69
CA SER A 64 3.80 18.26 -4.62
C SER A 64 2.52 19.08 -4.35
N ALA A 65 1.40 18.71 -4.96
CA ALA A 65 0.13 19.40 -4.78
C ALA A 65 -0.49 19.16 -3.40
N GLU A 66 -0.46 17.91 -2.88
CA GLU A 66 -1.07 17.56 -1.60
C GLU A 66 -0.24 18.05 -0.40
N VAL A 67 1.07 17.83 -0.45
CA VAL A 67 1.98 18.08 0.69
C VAL A 67 2.57 19.50 0.63
N GLY A 68 2.58 20.12 -0.56
CA GLY A 68 3.30 21.38 -0.79
C GLY A 68 4.81 21.18 -0.90
N SER A 69 5.27 19.96 -1.14
CA SER A 69 6.70 19.66 -1.28
C SER A 69 7.28 20.25 -2.55
N PRO A 70 8.51 20.79 -2.52
CA PRO A 70 9.22 21.16 -3.74
C PRO A 70 9.31 19.95 -4.69
N LYS A 71 9.04 20.16 -5.99
CA LYS A 71 9.01 19.05 -6.98
C LYS A 71 10.29 18.22 -6.98
N ALA A 72 11.46 18.84 -6.88
CA ALA A 72 12.73 18.12 -6.85
C ALA A 72 12.84 17.18 -5.62
N PHE A 73 12.32 17.59 -4.47
CA PHE A 73 12.28 16.75 -3.27
C PHE A 73 11.22 15.63 -3.40
N ALA A 74 10.04 15.97 -3.89
CA ALA A 74 8.99 15.00 -4.18
C ALA A 74 9.50 13.91 -5.15
N GLN A 75 10.22 14.31 -6.19
CA GLN A 75 10.80 13.41 -7.17
C GLN A 75 11.89 12.52 -6.57
N MET A 76 12.95 13.09 -6.01
CA MET A 76 14.12 12.31 -5.59
C MET A 76 13.86 11.48 -4.33
N VAL A 77 13.06 11.98 -3.41
CA VAL A 77 12.92 11.38 -2.09
C VAL A 77 11.55 10.68 -1.95
N GLN A 78 10.44 11.42 -2.08
CA GLN A 78 9.14 10.87 -1.71
C GLN A 78 8.63 9.84 -2.71
N ALA A 79 8.65 10.14 -4.01
CA ALA A 79 8.27 9.20 -5.05
C ALA A 79 9.37 8.16 -5.31
N GLY A 80 10.63 8.60 -5.36
CA GLY A 80 11.77 7.72 -5.66
C GLY A 80 11.91 6.57 -4.68
N LEU A 81 11.84 6.83 -3.38
CA LEU A 81 11.87 5.78 -2.35
C LEU A 81 10.65 4.87 -2.45
N ALA A 82 9.45 5.46 -2.57
CA ALA A 82 8.22 4.70 -2.64
C ALA A 82 8.20 3.71 -3.81
N VAL A 83 8.61 4.14 -5.00
CA VAL A 83 8.65 3.28 -6.18
C VAL A 83 9.75 2.21 -6.08
N GLY A 84 10.93 2.57 -5.54
CA GLY A 84 12.05 1.64 -5.38
C GLY A 84 11.78 0.50 -4.40
N ASP A 85 11.02 0.78 -3.34
CA ASP A 85 10.75 -0.19 -2.28
C ASP A 85 9.96 -1.41 -2.75
N TRP A 86 9.12 -1.30 -3.77
CA TRP A 86 8.39 -2.45 -4.31
C TRP A 86 9.32 -3.55 -4.81
N ASN A 87 10.37 -3.19 -5.57
CA ASN A 87 11.37 -4.13 -6.03
C ASN A 87 12.22 -4.67 -4.86
N THR A 88 12.54 -3.81 -3.90
CA THR A 88 13.29 -4.21 -2.71
C THR A 88 12.55 -5.29 -1.92
N TYR A 89 11.23 -5.12 -1.70
CA TYR A 89 10.43 -6.14 -1.02
C TYR A 89 10.25 -7.40 -1.86
N ALA A 90 10.16 -7.30 -3.18
CA ALA A 90 10.13 -8.47 -4.06
C ALA A 90 11.40 -9.32 -3.92
N ASP A 91 12.57 -8.69 -3.92
CA ASP A 91 13.85 -9.38 -3.76
C ASP A 91 14.00 -9.96 -2.35
N GLN A 92 13.54 -9.22 -1.32
CA GLN A 92 13.60 -9.67 0.07
C GLN A 92 12.77 -10.92 0.32
N ILE A 93 11.55 -11.02 -0.23
CA ILE A 93 10.71 -12.20 0.01
C ILE A 93 11.20 -13.46 -0.70
N GLU A 94 11.87 -13.33 -1.84
CA GLU A 94 12.51 -14.44 -2.54
C GLU A 94 13.71 -14.98 -1.77
N ALA A 95 14.44 -14.11 -1.06
CA ALA A 95 15.59 -14.48 -0.23
C ALA A 95 15.20 -14.85 1.21
N PHE A 96 13.93 -14.68 1.60
CA PHE A 96 13.49 -14.85 2.98
C PHE A 96 13.38 -16.33 3.36
N GLU A 97 13.93 -16.71 4.51
CA GLU A 97 13.86 -18.07 5.05
C GLU A 97 12.47 -18.32 5.68
N TRP A 98 11.51 -18.78 4.86
CA TRP A 98 10.13 -19.06 5.29
C TRP A 98 10.05 -20.26 6.21
N GLU A 99 10.92 -21.23 6.04
CA GLU A 99 11.03 -22.43 6.85
C GLU A 99 12.45 -22.59 7.38
N LYS A 100 12.59 -22.96 8.63
CA LYS A 100 13.89 -23.17 9.29
C LYS A 100 13.88 -24.40 10.16
N GLU A 101 14.79 -25.33 9.91
CA GLU A 101 15.01 -26.46 10.79
C GLU A 101 15.81 -26.04 12.04
N LEU A 102 15.32 -26.40 13.22
CA LEU A 102 15.97 -26.20 14.50
C LEU A 102 15.96 -27.52 15.28
N GLY A 103 17.04 -28.28 15.20
CA GLY A 103 17.13 -29.62 15.79
C GLY A 103 16.09 -30.56 15.17
N ASN A 104 15.11 -31.02 15.97
CA ASN A 104 14.02 -31.89 15.53
C ASN A 104 12.71 -31.13 15.22
N SER A 105 12.77 -29.80 15.10
CA SER A 105 11.61 -28.95 14.89
C SER A 105 11.74 -28.16 13.61
N LEU A 106 10.62 -27.92 12.92
CA LEU A 106 10.51 -27.01 11.80
C LEU A 106 9.81 -25.74 12.27
N VAL A 107 10.47 -24.60 12.12
CA VAL A 107 9.86 -23.26 12.32
C VAL A 107 9.33 -22.78 10.98
N VAL A 108 8.02 -22.58 10.88
CA VAL A 108 7.36 -22.06 9.68
C VAL A 108 6.86 -20.63 9.95
N ARG A 109 7.08 -19.73 9.00
CA ARG A 109 6.57 -18.36 9.03
C ARG A 109 5.38 -18.24 8.09
N GLU A 110 4.25 -17.82 8.64
CA GLU A 110 2.98 -17.74 7.92
C GLU A 110 2.41 -16.31 7.95
N PRO A 111 1.58 -15.92 6.95
CA PRO A 111 0.87 -14.66 6.97
C PRO A 111 -0.05 -14.55 8.19
N ILE A 112 -0.04 -13.41 8.88
CA ILE A 112 -0.82 -13.22 10.11
C ILE A 112 -2.32 -12.97 9.86
N GLY A 113 -2.72 -12.57 8.64
CA GLY A 113 -4.12 -12.27 8.34
C GLY A 113 -4.31 -10.94 7.63
N VAL A 114 -5.30 -10.17 8.09
CA VAL A 114 -5.62 -8.84 7.60
C VAL A 114 -4.79 -7.79 8.35
N VAL A 115 -4.12 -6.93 7.61
CA VAL A 115 -3.32 -5.81 8.15
C VAL A 115 -4.09 -4.51 8.00
N ALA A 116 -4.32 -3.81 9.11
CA ALA A 116 -4.79 -2.42 9.10
C ALA A 116 -3.57 -1.48 8.94
N ALA A 117 -3.50 -0.78 7.82
CA ALA A 117 -2.45 0.18 7.53
C ALA A 117 -2.99 1.61 7.68
N ILE A 118 -2.62 2.31 8.75
CA ILE A 118 -2.97 3.71 8.99
C ILE A 118 -1.72 4.55 8.74
N THR A 119 -1.81 5.56 7.85
CA THR A 119 -0.63 6.31 7.40
C THR A 119 -0.77 7.82 7.60
N PRO A 120 0.34 8.50 7.93
CA PRO A 120 0.36 9.95 8.10
C PRO A 120 0.49 10.68 6.75
N TRP A 121 0.44 12.01 6.80
CA TRP A 121 0.36 12.90 5.65
C TRP A 121 1.71 13.34 5.05
N ASN A 122 2.78 13.30 5.81
CA ASN A 122 4.04 14.00 5.48
C ASN A 122 4.88 13.33 4.39
N TYR A 123 4.79 12.02 4.22
CA TYR A 123 5.36 11.22 3.13
C TYR A 123 4.28 10.25 2.62
N PRO A 124 3.22 10.77 2.00
CA PRO A 124 1.98 10.02 1.83
C PRO A 124 2.16 8.72 1.06
N LEU A 125 2.81 8.73 -0.10
CA LEU A 125 3.06 7.52 -0.87
C LEU A 125 4.08 6.60 -0.20
N TYR A 126 5.19 7.13 0.29
CA TYR A 126 6.26 6.33 0.87
C TYR A 126 5.81 5.56 2.12
N LEU A 127 5.14 6.24 3.06
CA LEU A 127 4.74 5.61 4.32
C LEU A 127 3.60 4.59 4.16
N LEU A 128 2.78 4.72 3.13
CA LEU A 128 1.82 3.66 2.80
C LEU A 128 2.51 2.47 2.14
N VAL A 129 3.50 2.69 1.24
CA VAL A 129 4.28 1.60 0.63
C VAL A 129 5.02 0.80 1.69
N CYS A 130 5.66 1.46 2.67
CA CYS A 130 6.34 0.80 3.79
C CYS A 130 5.42 -0.13 4.62
N LYS A 131 4.11 -0.04 4.50
CA LYS A 131 3.15 -0.93 5.17
C LYS A 131 2.50 -1.91 4.21
N VAL A 132 2.06 -1.41 3.06
CA VAL A 132 1.33 -2.22 2.07
C VAL A 132 2.23 -3.24 1.40
N ALA A 133 3.40 -2.83 0.90
CA ALA A 133 4.29 -3.73 0.18
C ALA A 133 4.77 -4.91 1.02
N PRO A 134 5.31 -4.74 2.25
CA PRO A 134 5.71 -5.88 3.07
C PRO A 134 4.53 -6.75 3.52
N ALA A 135 3.33 -6.17 3.73
CA ALA A 135 2.14 -6.95 4.07
C ALA A 135 1.71 -7.87 2.92
N LEU A 136 1.64 -7.32 1.69
CA LEU A 136 1.34 -8.11 0.49
C LEU A 136 2.44 -9.15 0.22
N ALA A 137 3.71 -8.76 0.37
CA ALA A 137 4.86 -9.64 0.27
C ALA A 137 4.74 -10.85 1.20
N ALA A 138 4.37 -10.61 2.46
CA ALA A 138 4.18 -11.66 3.46
C ALA A 138 2.94 -12.55 3.20
N GLY A 139 2.08 -12.22 2.23
CA GLY A 139 0.84 -12.96 1.97
C GLY A 139 -0.34 -12.51 2.82
N CYS A 140 -0.24 -11.34 3.48
CA CYS A 140 -1.35 -10.71 4.18
C CYS A 140 -2.23 -9.91 3.22
N THR A 141 -3.51 -9.74 3.57
CA THR A 141 -4.39 -8.78 2.91
C THR A 141 -4.39 -7.47 3.69
N VAL A 142 -4.76 -6.35 3.04
CA VAL A 142 -4.58 -5.01 3.60
C VAL A 142 -5.87 -4.21 3.53
N VAL A 143 -6.16 -3.49 4.62
CA VAL A 143 -7.09 -2.36 4.65
C VAL A 143 -6.27 -1.11 4.94
N LEU A 144 -6.19 -0.20 3.98
CA LEU A 144 -5.44 1.05 4.07
C LEU A 144 -6.37 2.21 4.44
N LYS A 145 -6.03 2.95 5.49
CA LYS A 145 -6.57 4.28 5.79
C LYS A 145 -5.45 5.32 5.63
N PRO A 146 -5.41 6.09 4.53
CA PRO A 146 -4.48 7.21 4.40
C PRO A 146 -4.90 8.38 5.29
N SER A 147 -3.98 9.33 5.49
CA SER A 147 -4.37 10.61 6.09
C SER A 147 -5.40 11.33 5.22
N GLU A 148 -6.39 11.92 5.84
CA GLU A 148 -7.42 12.77 5.20
C GLU A 148 -6.83 14.03 4.56
N VAL A 149 -5.62 14.41 4.94
CA VAL A 149 -4.93 15.60 4.43
C VAL A 149 -4.27 15.33 3.08
N THR A 150 -3.83 14.09 2.82
CA THR A 150 -3.12 13.70 1.60
C THR A 150 -3.60 12.34 1.06
N PRO A 151 -4.87 12.22 0.64
CA PRO A 151 -5.45 10.95 0.25
C PRO A 151 -5.20 10.55 -1.21
N PHE A 152 -4.88 11.48 -2.13
CA PHE A 152 -4.85 11.19 -3.58
C PHE A 152 -3.76 10.21 -3.98
N ASN A 153 -2.62 10.20 -3.29
CA ASN A 153 -1.59 9.19 -3.49
C ASN A 153 -2.08 7.74 -3.25
N ALA A 154 -3.01 7.56 -2.29
CA ALA A 154 -3.60 6.25 -2.04
C ALA A 154 -4.58 5.82 -3.14
N PHE A 155 -5.29 6.77 -3.78
CA PHE A 155 -6.11 6.48 -4.96
C PHE A 155 -5.25 6.08 -6.15
N LEU A 156 -4.17 6.82 -6.44
CA LEU A 156 -3.22 6.46 -7.50
C LEU A 156 -2.65 5.05 -7.29
N LEU A 157 -2.26 4.70 -6.06
CA LEU A 157 -1.84 3.34 -5.78
C LEU A 157 -2.96 2.33 -6.03
N THR A 158 -4.20 2.63 -5.60
CA THR A 158 -5.34 1.73 -5.79
C THR A 158 -5.59 1.45 -7.27
N GLU A 159 -5.53 2.49 -8.11
CA GLU A 159 -5.66 2.35 -9.57
C GLU A 159 -4.56 1.44 -10.14
N VAL A 160 -3.30 1.64 -9.72
CA VAL A 160 -2.18 0.80 -10.15
C VAL A 160 -2.36 -0.65 -9.71
N LEU A 161 -2.85 -0.91 -8.49
CA LEU A 161 -3.13 -2.26 -8.01
C LEU A 161 -4.21 -2.96 -8.82
N ASP A 162 -5.23 -2.22 -9.26
CA ASP A 162 -6.28 -2.71 -10.17
C ASP A 162 -5.74 -2.97 -11.58
N GLU A 163 -4.95 -2.04 -12.13
CA GLU A 163 -4.30 -2.17 -13.45
C GLU A 163 -3.40 -3.41 -13.56
N VAL A 164 -2.66 -3.76 -12.51
CA VAL A 164 -1.82 -4.97 -12.50
C VAL A 164 -2.62 -6.25 -12.19
N GLY A 165 -3.91 -6.12 -11.96
CA GLY A 165 -4.80 -7.25 -11.71
C GLY A 165 -4.61 -7.91 -10.36
N LEU A 166 -4.27 -7.14 -9.31
CA LEU A 166 -4.21 -7.67 -7.95
C LEU A 166 -5.60 -8.23 -7.58
N PRO A 167 -5.72 -9.46 -7.02
CA PRO A 167 -7.02 -10.06 -6.77
C PRO A 167 -7.90 -9.20 -5.85
N ALA A 168 -9.18 -9.11 -6.18
CA ALA A 168 -10.14 -8.32 -5.42
C ALA A 168 -10.14 -8.68 -3.92
N GLY A 169 -10.17 -7.67 -3.05
CA GLY A 169 -10.15 -7.82 -1.60
C GLY A 169 -8.75 -7.99 -0.99
N VAL A 170 -7.71 -8.26 -1.78
CA VAL A 170 -6.33 -8.34 -1.27
C VAL A 170 -5.85 -6.99 -0.75
N PHE A 171 -6.25 -5.91 -1.41
CA PHE A 171 -6.07 -4.54 -0.95
C PHE A 171 -7.41 -3.82 -0.94
N ASN A 172 -7.64 -3.00 0.09
CA ASN A 172 -8.86 -2.23 0.27
C ASN A 172 -8.50 -0.84 0.79
N LEU A 173 -9.08 0.21 0.18
CA LEU A 173 -8.89 1.60 0.58
C LEU A 173 -10.12 2.10 1.31
N VAL A 174 -9.93 2.68 2.50
CA VAL A 174 -10.97 3.40 3.24
C VAL A 174 -10.46 4.80 3.54
N THR A 175 -11.20 5.82 3.11
CA THR A 175 -10.90 7.22 3.38
C THR A 175 -11.78 7.73 4.52
N GLY A 176 -11.32 8.74 5.26
CA GLY A 176 -12.05 9.33 6.37
C GLY A 176 -11.14 9.84 7.47
N THR A 177 -11.73 10.48 8.47
CA THR A 177 -10.98 10.99 9.62
C THR A 177 -10.57 9.86 10.57
N GLY A 178 -9.56 10.12 11.40
CA GLY A 178 -9.10 9.16 12.41
C GLY A 178 -10.24 8.69 13.34
N PRO A 179 -11.02 9.59 13.93
CA PRO A 179 -12.12 9.22 14.84
C PRO A 179 -13.25 8.39 14.19
N GLU A 180 -13.51 8.57 12.89
CA GLU A 180 -14.64 7.91 12.22
C GLU A 180 -14.28 6.53 11.67
N VAL A 181 -13.09 6.38 11.11
CA VAL A 181 -12.70 5.14 10.40
C VAL A 181 -11.38 4.56 10.86
N GLY A 182 -10.76 5.10 11.91
CA GLY A 182 -9.47 4.64 12.43
C GLY A 182 -9.53 4.01 13.81
N GLY A 183 -10.73 3.94 14.43
CA GLY A 183 -10.99 3.39 15.76
C GLY A 183 -11.23 1.89 15.79
#